data_d4ee09221340b29f115822c3cfc9d667
#
_entry.id   d4ee09221340b29f115822c3cfc9d667
#
_cell.length_a   1.000
_cell.length_b   1.000
_cell.length_c   1.000
_cell.angle_alpha   90.00
_cell.angle_beta   90.00
_cell.angle_gamma   90.00
#
_symmetry.space_group_name_H-M   'P 1'
#
loop_
_entity.id
_entity.type
_entity.pdbx_description
1 polymer ?
#
loop_
_entity_poly.entity_id
_entity_poly.type
_entity_poly.pdbx_seq_one_letter_code
_entity_poly.pdbx_strand_id
1 'polypeptide(L)'
;MEFKKYNHSKEEKKISDFWIKKGLFKPKKNKSNKKFSIVIPPPNVTGRLHMGHALNNSLQDVLVRFNRMKGLETLWQPGTDHAGIATQAVVENNLLKEGIKKNDLGREKFIKKIWDWKEESGGIILDQLKKLGCSCDWSRTRFTMDKDLSKAVIKVFVDLYKNKLIYKDKKLVNWDTKLQTAISDLEVNQKDVQSQLYYIDYRIENSDQKITIATTRPETMMGDTAVAVNPKDERYINLVGKNVLIPIVNRTVKIISDNYADP
;
A
#
# COMPACT_ATOMS: atom_id res chain seq x y z
N MET A 1 -52.32 -20.34 -19.11
CA MET A 1 -51.37 -19.25 -19.05
C MET A 1 -49.95 -19.85 -19.04
N GLU A 2 -49.19 -19.75 -20.14
CA GLU A 2 -47.78 -20.14 -20.13
C GLU A 2 -47.00 -19.12 -19.31
N PHE A 3 -46.48 -19.55 -18.16
CA PHE A 3 -45.55 -18.72 -17.39
C PHE A 3 -44.25 -18.60 -18.20
N LYS A 4 -43.99 -17.48 -18.81
CA LYS A 4 -42.71 -17.21 -19.45
C LYS A 4 -41.61 -17.27 -18.37
N LYS A 5 -40.67 -18.19 -18.57
CA LYS A 5 -39.52 -18.35 -17.71
C LYS A 5 -38.75 -17.02 -17.64
N TYR A 6 -38.45 -16.55 -16.42
CA TYR A 6 -37.68 -15.31 -16.20
C TYR A 6 -36.28 -15.42 -16.84
N ASN A 7 -35.96 -14.47 -17.69
CA ASN A 7 -34.65 -14.37 -18.33
C ASN A 7 -33.86 -13.22 -17.69
N HIS A 8 -33.05 -13.57 -16.70
CA HIS A 8 -32.27 -12.61 -15.90
C HIS A 8 -31.38 -11.73 -16.78
N SER A 9 -30.62 -12.28 -17.74
CA SER A 9 -29.69 -11.54 -18.59
C SER A 9 -30.34 -10.42 -19.39
N LYS A 10 -31.61 -10.60 -19.79
CA LYS A 10 -32.38 -9.63 -20.56
C LYS A 10 -33.05 -8.59 -19.68
N GLU A 11 -33.66 -9.05 -18.59
CA GLU A 11 -34.49 -8.19 -17.76
C GLU A 11 -33.67 -7.34 -16.77
N GLU A 12 -32.62 -7.92 -16.16
CA GLU A 12 -31.77 -7.18 -15.22
C GLU A 12 -31.09 -5.96 -15.86
N LYS A 13 -30.59 -6.12 -17.09
CA LYS A 13 -30.01 -5.00 -17.83
C LYS A 13 -31.02 -3.86 -18.06
N LYS A 14 -32.25 -4.20 -18.50
CA LYS A 14 -33.29 -3.20 -18.74
C LYS A 14 -33.65 -2.44 -17.46
N ILE A 15 -33.77 -3.16 -16.33
CA ILE A 15 -34.11 -2.59 -15.03
C ILE A 15 -32.97 -1.68 -14.55
N SER A 16 -31.74 -2.12 -14.65
CA SER A 16 -30.57 -1.34 -14.25
C SER A 16 -30.45 -0.05 -15.10
N ASP A 17 -30.59 -0.15 -16.42
CA ASP A 17 -30.54 1.00 -17.32
C ASP A 17 -31.68 2.00 -17.02
N PHE A 18 -32.88 1.48 -16.71
CA PHE A 18 -34.01 2.32 -16.28
C PHE A 18 -33.71 3.07 -14.99
N TRP A 19 -33.19 2.41 -13.96
CA TRP A 19 -32.85 3.03 -12.67
C TRP A 19 -31.82 4.14 -12.83
N ILE A 20 -30.77 3.87 -13.59
CA ILE A 20 -29.68 4.83 -13.87
C ILE A 20 -30.24 6.03 -14.66
N LYS A 21 -30.98 5.78 -15.75
CA LYS A 21 -31.57 6.82 -16.58
C LYS A 21 -32.53 7.73 -15.81
N LYS A 22 -33.32 7.16 -14.89
CA LYS A 22 -34.25 7.92 -14.04
C LYS A 22 -33.56 8.59 -12.83
N GLY A 23 -32.24 8.36 -12.63
CA GLY A 23 -31.50 8.95 -11.53
C GLY A 23 -31.99 8.52 -10.15
N LEU A 24 -32.51 7.27 -10.03
CA LEU A 24 -33.12 6.79 -8.79
C LEU A 24 -32.11 6.63 -7.65
N PHE A 25 -30.84 6.54 -7.95
CA PHE A 25 -29.76 6.37 -6.98
C PHE A 25 -29.16 7.69 -6.50
N LYS A 26 -29.56 8.82 -7.11
CA LYS A 26 -29.10 10.15 -6.68
C LYS A 26 -29.75 10.55 -5.35
N PRO A 27 -29.01 11.22 -4.46
CA PRO A 27 -29.60 11.79 -3.25
C PRO A 27 -30.76 12.70 -3.59
N LYS A 28 -31.88 12.53 -2.89
CA LYS A 28 -33.05 13.41 -3.00
C LYS A 28 -33.24 14.15 -1.69
N LYS A 29 -33.25 15.47 -1.73
CA LYS A 29 -33.59 16.29 -0.53
C LYS A 29 -34.90 15.82 0.07
N ASN A 30 -34.89 15.60 1.37
CA ASN A 30 -36.07 15.22 2.12
C ASN A 30 -36.53 16.37 3.08
N LYS A 31 -37.80 16.34 3.49
CA LYS A 31 -38.35 17.35 4.42
C LYS A 31 -37.76 17.25 5.82
N SER A 32 -37.31 16.06 6.23
CA SER A 32 -36.78 15.82 7.58
C SER A 32 -35.30 16.20 7.73
N ASN A 33 -34.63 16.58 6.65
CA ASN A 33 -33.19 16.91 6.59
C ASN A 33 -32.27 15.79 7.14
N LYS A 34 -32.81 14.57 7.32
CA LYS A 34 -32.02 13.40 7.76
C LYS A 34 -31.23 12.83 6.60
N LYS A 35 -29.94 12.55 6.84
CA LYS A 35 -28.99 12.09 5.81
C LYS A 35 -28.37 10.75 6.19
N PHE A 36 -28.06 9.96 5.19
CA PHE A 36 -27.26 8.74 5.32
C PHE A 36 -26.30 8.65 4.14
N SER A 37 -25.03 8.39 4.41
CA SER A 37 -24.04 8.25 3.34
C SER A 37 -23.05 7.13 3.64
N ILE A 38 -22.68 6.42 2.59
CA ILE A 38 -21.59 5.44 2.59
C ILE A 38 -20.63 5.81 1.44
N VAL A 39 -19.34 5.73 1.70
CA VAL A 39 -18.31 5.69 0.65
C VAL A 39 -17.99 4.24 0.41
N ILE A 40 -18.07 3.79 -0.84
CA ILE A 40 -17.66 2.44 -1.20
C ILE A 40 -16.17 2.25 -0.84
N PRO A 41 -15.74 1.13 -0.23
CA PRO A 41 -14.32 0.78 -0.24
C PRO A 41 -13.88 0.64 -1.71
N PRO A 42 -13.07 1.57 -2.23
CA PRO A 42 -12.84 1.63 -3.67
C PRO A 42 -12.01 0.43 -4.12
N PRO A 43 -12.52 -0.42 -5.03
CA PRO A 43 -11.75 -1.54 -5.54
C PRO A 43 -10.49 -1.09 -6.26
N ASN A 44 -9.41 -1.85 -6.05
CA ASN A 44 -8.14 -1.65 -6.74
C ASN A 44 -8.26 -1.96 -8.24
N VAL A 45 -7.69 -1.11 -9.10
CA VAL A 45 -7.68 -1.34 -10.57
C VAL A 45 -6.65 -2.39 -10.99
N THR A 46 -6.52 -3.47 -10.20
CA THR A 46 -5.58 -4.57 -10.44
C THR A 46 -6.17 -5.75 -11.19
N GLY A 47 -7.50 -5.76 -11.41
CA GLY A 47 -8.17 -6.86 -12.08
C GLY A 47 -9.68 -6.83 -11.92
N ARG A 48 -10.28 -8.02 -11.86
CA ARG A 48 -11.74 -8.21 -11.73
C ARG A 48 -12.15 -8.34 -10.27
N LEU A 49 -13.42 -8.02 -9.99
CA LEU A 49 -14.01 -8.25 -8.66
C LEU A 49 -14.10 -9.75 -8.35
N HIS A 50 -14.03 -10.08 -7.07
CA HIS A 50 -14.22 -11.44 -6.55
C HIS A 50 -15.37 -11.48 -5.52
N MET A 51 -15.71 -12.66 -5.01
CA MET A 51 -16.85 -12.86 -4.10
C MET A 51 -16.79 -11.99 -2.82
N GLY A 52 -15.60 -11.69 -2.32
CA GLY A 52 -15.44 -10.76 -1.18
C GLY A 52 -15.94 -9.35 -1.50
N HIS A 53 -15.70 -8.86 -2.70
CA HIS A 53 -16.26 -7.57 -3.16
C HIS A 53 -17.79 -7.67 -3.29
N ALA A 54 -18.32 -8.78 -3.83
CA ALA A 54 -19.76 -8.98 -3.95
C ALA A 54 -20.44 -8.95 -2.59
N LEU A 55 -19.92 -9.69 -1.60
CA LEU A 55 -20.45 -9.70 -0.24
C LEU A 55 -20.44 -8.31 0.39
N ASN A 56 -19.30 -7.64 0.37
CA ASN A 56 -19.13 -6.32 0.96
C ASN A 56 -20.11 -5.31 0.35
N ASN A 57 -20.20 -5.28 -0.98
CA ASN A 57 -21.08 -4.35 -1.68
C ASN A 57 -22.57 -4.68 -1.48
N SER A 58 -22.93 -5.96 -1.40
CA SER A 58 -24.32 -6.36 -1.10
C SER A 58 -24.76 -5.89 0.29
N LEU A 59 -23.90 -6.02 1.30
CA LEU A 59 -24.19 -5.53 2.65
C LEU A 59 -24.41 -4.01 2.65
N GLN A 60 -23.56 -3.27 1.96
CA GLN A 60 -23.72 -1.81 1.83
C GLN A 60 -24.99 -1.44 1.08
N ASP A 61 -25.31 -2.15 -0.01
CA ASP A 61 -26.51 -1.89 -0.81
C ASP A 61 -27.80 -2.11 -0.01
N VAL A 62 -27.84 -3.15 0.82
CA VAL A 62 -28.96 -3.38 1.74
C VAL A 62 -29.18 -2.16 2.66
N LEU A 63 -28.11 -1.68 3.29
CA LEU A 63 -28.17 -0.51 4.18
C LEU A 63 -28.62 0.76 3.44
N VAL A 64 -28.07 0.97 2.25
CA VAL A 64 -28.40 2.12 1.40
C VAL A 64 -29.86 2.09 0.98
N ARG A 65 -30.35 0.94 0.47
CA ARG A 65 -31.76 0.77 0.06
C ARG A 65 -32.71 0.92 1.24
N PHE A 66 -32.39 0.32 2.38
CA PHE A 66 -33.20 0.44 3.61
C PHE A 66 -33.36 1.90 4.04
N ASN A 67 -32.26 2.66 4.10
CA ASN A 67 -32.34 4.07 4.50
C ASN A 67 -33.05 4.93 3.45
N ARG A 68 -32.91 4.59 2.17
CA ARG A 68 -33.65 5.26 1.08
C ARG A 68 -35.17 5.01 1.20
N MET A 69 -35.55 3.77 1.54
CA MET A 69 -36.96 3.42 1.80
C MET A 69 -37.52 4.10 3.04
N LYS A 70 -36.70 4.37 4.06
CA LYS A 70 -37.08 5.19 5.24
C LYS A 70 -37.21 6.68 4.94
N GLY A 71 -36.96 7.11 3.70
CA GLY A 71 -37.07 8.49 3.27
C GLY A 71 -35.90 9.38 3.63
N LEU A 72 -34.71 8.81 3.98
CA LEU A 72 -33.52 9.60 4.21
C LEU A 72 -32.91 10.08 2.88
N GLU A 73 -32.26 11.25 2.90
CA GLU A 73 -31.38 11.67 1.81
C GLU A 73 -30.14 10.77 1.80
N THR A 74 -30.10 9.82 0.87
CA THR A 74 -29.14 8.73 0.90
C THR A 74 -28.15 8.83 -0.25
N LEU A 75 -26.86 8.86 0.07
CA LEU A 75 -25.74 8.81 -0.88
C LEU A 75 -24.91 7.55 -0.69
N TRP A 76 -24.72 6.79 -1.75
CA TRP A 76 -23.66 5.80 -1.84
C TRP A 76 -22.65 6.25 -2.91
N GLN A 77 -21.48 6.69 -2.43
CA GLN A 77 -20.44 7.27 -3.27
C GLN A 77 -19.59 6.15 -3.88
N PRO A 78 -19.59 5.95 -5.22
CA PRO A 78 -18.74 4.97 -5.90
C PRO A 78 -17.35 5.53 -6.24
N GLY A 79 -16.40 4.60 -6.41
CA GLY A 79 -15.05 4.94 -6.85
C GLY A 79 -14.20 3.71 -7.07
N THR A 80 -12.98 3.94 -7.59
CA THR A 80 -11.92 2.93 -7.76
C THR A 80 -10.61 3.46 -7.23
N ASP A 81 -9.71 2.55 -6.82
CA ASP A 81 -8.41 2.89 -6.25
C ASP A 81 -7.28 2.57 -7.25
N HIS A 82 -6.27 3.45 -7.28
CA HIS A 82 -5.09 3.28 -8.11
C HIS A 82 -4.15 2.16 -7.62
N ALA A 83 -4.22 1.77 -6.35
CA ALA A 83 -3.44 0.70 -5.72
C ALA A 83 -1.91 0.78 -5.91
N GLY A 84 -1.39 1.86 -6.47
CA GLY A 84 0.04 2.17 -6.60
C GLY A 84 0.89 1.03 -7.17
N ILE A 85 1.78 0.47 -6.34
CA ILE A 85 2.75 -0.56 -6.71
C ILE A 85 2.09 -1.81 -7.30
N ALA A 86 0.95 -2.25 -6.74
CA ALA A 86 0.26 -3.44 -7.22
C ALA A 86 -0.22 -3.29 -8.67
N THR A 87 -0.77 -2.13 -9.04
CA THR A 87 -1.19 -1.83 -10.42
C THR A 87 0.03 -1.77 -11.36
N GLN A 88 1.13 -1.14 -10.92
CA GLN A 88 2.37 -1.11 -11.70
C GLN A 88 2.90 -2.52 -11.94
N ALA A 89 2.92 -3.39 -10.92
CA ALA A 89 3.37 -4.77 -11.04
C ALA A 89 2.52 -5.58 -12.04
N VAL A 90 1.21 -5.38 -12.06
CA VAL A 90 0.32 -6.02 -13.06
C VAL A 90 0.70 -5.59 -14.47
N VAL A 91 0.86 -4.29 -14.72
CA VAL A 91 1.23 -3.76 -16.04
C VAL A 91 2.62 -4.24 -16.45
N GLU A 92 3.59 -4.22 -15.52
CA GLU A 92 4.95 -4.71 -15.78
C GLU A 92 4.95 -6.20 -16.15
N ASN A 93 4.20 -7.03 -15.43
CA ASN A 93 4.06 -8.46 -15.74
C ASN A 93 3.39 -8.71 -17.11
N ASN A 94 2.43 -7.88 -17.50
CA ASN A 94 1.81 -7.98 -18.82
C ASN A 94 2.81 -7.61 -19.93
N LEU A 95 3.58 -6.54 -19.76
CA LEU A 95 4.65 -6.14 -20.70
C LEU A 95 5.74 -7.21 -20.82
N LEU A 96 6.12 -7.85 -19.70
CA LEU A 96 7.11 -8.94 -19.71
C LEU A 96 6.63 -10.15 -20.53
N LYS A 97 5.32 -10.46 -20.54
CA LYS A 97 4.74 -11.50 -21.41
C LYS A 97 4.86 -11.15 -22.89
N GLU A 98 4.90 -9.86 -23.21
CA GLU A 98 5.12 -9.33 -24.56
C GLU A 98 6.62 -9.18 -24.90
N GLY A 99 7.52 -9.58 -23.96
CA GLY A 99 8.98 -9.44 -24.13
C GLY A 99 9.52 -8.04 -23.86
N ILE A 100 8.71 -7.14 -23.33
CA ILE A 100 9.06 -5.72 -23.11
C ILE A 100 9.41 -5.52 -21.62
N LYS A 101 10.59 -4.96 -21.34
CA LYS A 101 10.99 -4.58 -19.98
C LYS A 101 10.59 -3.13 -19.70
N LYS A 102 10.15 -2.86 -18.48
CA LYS A 102 9.80 -1.50 -18.00
C LYS A 102 10.90 -0.47 -18.28
N ASN A 103 12.16 -0.84 -18.03
CA ASN A 103 13.29 0.05 -18.20
C ASN A 103 13.53 0.43 -19.69
N ASP A 104 13.18 -0.46 -20.61
CA ASP A 104 13.35 -0.22 -22.07
C ASP A 104 12.33 0.79 -22.60
N LEU A 105 11.16 0.88 -21.94
CA LEU A 105 10.12 1.86 -22.30
C LEU A 105 10.44 3.27 -21.83
N GLY A 106 11.13 3.41 -20.72
CA GLY A 106 11.27 4.66 -19.99
C GLY A 106 9.98 5.08 -19.27
N ARG A 107 10.12 6.07 -18.35
CA ARG A 107 9.07 6.46 -17.41
C ARG A 107 7.77 6.90 -18.06
N GLU A 108 7.83 7.78 -19.05
CA GLU A 108 6.64 8.38 -19.66
C GLU A 108 5.76 7.35 -20.36
N LYS A 109 6.37 6.49 -21.19
CA LYS A 109 5.66 5.43 -21.90
C LYS A 109 5.08 4.38 -20.94
N PHE A 110 5.82 4.06 -19.87
CA PHE A 110 5.33 3.14 -18.85
C PHE A 110 4.11 3.71 -18.11
N ILE A 111 4.16 4.98 -17.70
CA ILE A 111 3.02 5.68 -17.09
C ILE A 111 1.80 5.66 -18.01
N LYS A 112 2.00 5.93 -19.32
CA LYS A 112 0.90 5.85 -20.28
C LYS A 112 0.26 4.46 -20.29
N LYS A 113 1.05 3.38 -20.30
CA LYS A 113 0.53 2.00 -20.24
C LYS A 113 -0.26 1.73 -18.96
N ILE A 114 0.14 2.32 -17.81
CA ILE A 114 -0.62 2.21 -16.57
C ILE A 114 -1.97 2.93 -16.67
N TRP A 115 -2.03 4.10 -17.29
CA TRP A 115 -3.28 4.82 -17.51
C TRP A 115 -4.20 4.07 -18.49
N ASP A 116 -3.67 3.48 -19.56
CA ASP A 116 -4.44 2.65 -20.49
C ASP A 116 -5.05 1.44 -19.75
N TRP A 117 -4.26 0.76 -18.91
CA TRP A 117 -4.73 -0.31 -18.03
C TRP A 117 -5.82 0.14 -17.05
N LYS A 118 -5.63 1.30 -16.43
CA LYS A 118 -6.62 1.88 -15.50
C LYS A 118 -7.97 2.11 -16.19
N GLU A 119 -7.98 2.63 -17.41
CA GLU A 119 -9.23 2.83 -18.16
C GLU A 119 -9.94 1.49 -18.44
N GLU A 120 -9.20 0.48 -18.88
CA GLU A 120 -9.75 -0.85 -19.14
C GLU A 120 -10.25 -1.53 -17.85
N SER A 121 -9.38 -1.71 -16.89
CA SER A 121 -9.69 -2.42 -15.62
C SER A 121 -10.74 -1.70 -14.79
N GLY A 122 -10.64 -0.38 -14.69
CA GLY A 122 -11.62 0.45 -13.98
C GLY A 122 -13.01 0.37 -14.60
N GLY A 123 -13.08 0.37 -15.94
CA GLY A 123 -14.34 0.17 -16.69
C GLY A 123 -14.99 -1.17 -16.37
N ILE A 124 -14.21 -2.26 -16.40
CA ILE A 124 -14.70 -3.62 -16.08
C ILE A 124 -15.24 -3.67 -14.64
N ILE A 125 -14.52 -3.11 -13.66
CA ILE A 125 -14.93 -3.07 -12.26
C ILE A 125 -16.27 -2.36 -12.09
N LEU A 126 -16.41 -1.17 -12.66
CA LEU A 126 -17.64 -0.40 -12.57
C LEU A 126 -18.83 -1.12 -13.22
N ASP A 127 -18.60 -1.79 -14.35
CA ASP A 127 -19.63 -2.59 -15.01
C ASP A 127 -20.02 -3.83 -14.21
N GLN A 128 -19.07 -4.49 -13.53
CA GLN A 128 -19.35 -5.59 -12.62
C GLN A 128 -20.21 -5.12 -11.43
N LEU A 129 -19.90 -3.97 -10.83
CA LEU A 129 -20.70 -3.38 -9.75
C LEU A 129 -22.13 -3.04 -10.20
N LYS A 130 -22.29 -2.50 -11.41
CA LYS A 130 -23.62 -2.24 -12.00
C LYS A 130 -24.39 -3.54 -12.24
N LYS A 131 -23.74 -4.58 -12.76
CA LYS A 131 -24.33 -5.92 -12.96
C LYS A 131 -24.71 -6.58 -11.63
N LEU A 132 -23.95 -6.35 -10.56
CA LEU A 132 -24.29 -6.79 -9.21
C LEU A 132 -25.53 -6.07 -8.66
N GLY A 133 -25.97 -4.99 -9.30
CA GLY A 133 -27.14 -4.20 -8.91
C GLY A 133 -26.86 -3.12 -7.85
N CYS A 134 -25.60 -2.78 -7.62
CA CYS A 134 -25.20 -1.77 -6.65
C CYS A 134 -25.88 -0.42 -6.94
N SER A 135 -26.62 0.11 -5.97
CA SER A 135 -27.41 1.34 -6.10
C SER A 135 -26.60 2.61 -5.78
N CYS A 136 -25.39 2.69 -6.30
CA CYS A 136 -24.52 3.85 -6.18
C CYS A 136 -24.98 5.04 -7.01
N ASP A 137 -24.64 6.25 -6.60
CA ASP A 137 -24.76 7.44 -7.47
C ASP A 137 -23.64 7.45 -8.50
N TRP A 138 -23.84 6.78 -9.62
CA TRP A 138 -22.86 6.63 -10.71
C TRP A 138 -22.42 7.95 -11.33
N SER A 139 -23.18 9.02 -11.16
CA SER A 139 -22.79 10.36 -11.64
C SER A 139 -21.67 10.98 -10.82
N ARG A 140 -21.37 10.41 -9.64
CA ARG A 140 -20.32 10.85 -8.72
C ARG A 140 -19.12 9.93 -8.68
N THR A 141 -19.00 9.00 -9.62
CA THR A 141 -17.84 8.08 -9.65
C THR A 141 -16.54 8.86 -9.59
N ARG A 142 -15.62 8.40 -8.71
CA ARG A 142 -14.28 9.00 -8.52
C ARG A 142 -13.20 7.93 -8.64
N PHE A 143 -12.05 8.38 -9.08
CA PHE A 143 -10.81 7.62 -9.04
C PHE A 143 -9.84 8.32 -8.09
N THR A 144 -9.11 7.56 -7.27
CA THR A 144 -8.28 8.15 -6.20
C THR A 144 -7.19 9.09 -6.69
N MET A 145 -6.80 9.01 -7.99
CA MET A 145 -5.87 9.96 -8.62
C MET A 145 -6.54 11.01 -9.50
N ASP A 146 -7.85 11.22 -9.37
CA ASP A 146 -8.52 12.35 -10.04
C ASP A 146 -7.85 13.67 -9.66
N LYS A 147 -7.84 14.62 -10.60
CA LYS A 147 -7.15 15.91 -10.46
C LYS A 147 -7.52 16.66 -9.16
N ASP A 148 -8.81 16.64 -8.81
CA ASP A 148 -9.29 17.35 -7.62
C ASP A 148 -8.89 16.63 -6.32
N LEU A 149 -8.91 15.29 -6.32
CA LEU A 149 -8.43 14.49 -5.19
C LEU A 149 -6.91 14.66 -5.01
N SER A 150 -6.15 14.66 -6.10
CA SER A 150 -4.70 14.91 -6.07
C SER A 150 -4.37 16.27 -5.47
N LYS A 151 -5.13 17.31 -5.81
CA LYS A 151 -4.98 18.65 -5.20
C LYS A 151 -5.29 18.63 -3.70
N ALA A 152 -6.33 17.91 -3.29
CA ALA A 152 -6.70 17.78 -1.89
C ALA A 152 -5.60 17.10 -1.08
N VAL A 153 -5.02 16.01 -1.61
CA VAL A 153 -3.89 15.30 -0.98
C VAL A 153 -2.69 16.22 -0.80
N ILE A 154 -2.30 16.95 -1.85
CA ILE A 154 -1.18 17.91 -1.78
C ILE A 154 -1.45 18.99 -0.74
N LYS A 155 -2.68 19.52 -0.71
CA LYS A 155 -3.05 20.55 0.28
C LYS A 155 -2.90 20.03 1.71
N VAL A 156 -3.46 18.85 1.99
CA VAL A 156 -3.38 18.22 3.33
C VAL A 156 -1.92 17.96 3.72
N PHE A 157 -1.10 17.44 2.81
CA PHE A 157 0.31 17.23 3.05
C PHE A 157 1.04 18.52 3.45
N VAL A 158 0.79 19.59 2.70
CA VAL A 158 1.40 20.93 2.99
C VAL A 158 0.92 21.48 4.33
N ASP A 159 -0.36 21.33 4.66
CA ASP A 159 -0.93 21.79 5.92
C ASP A 159 -0.33 21.01 7.11
N LEU A 160 -0.17 19.70 7.00
CA LEU A 160 0.47 18.87 8.02
C LEU A 160 1.94 19.24 8.22
N TYR A 161 2.67 19.51 7.14
CA TYR A 161 4.06 19.94 7.21
C TYR A 161 4.19 21.31 7.90
N LYS A 162 3.35 22.29 7.54
CA LYS A 162 3.32 23.62 8.17
C LYS A 162 3.00 23.56 9.66
N ASN A 163 2.11 22.63 10.04
CA ASN A 163 1.75 22.39 11.45
C ASN A 163 2.77 21.53 12.20
N LYS A 164 3.91 21.18 11.57
CA LYS A 164 4.98 20.34 12.14
C LYS A 164 4.51 18.95 12.60
N LEU A 165 3.44 18.44 12.02
CA LEU A 165 2.92 17.09 12.29
C LEU A 165 3.61 16.00 11.46
N ILE A 166 4.25 16.39 10.36
CA ILE A 166 5.12 15.54 9.56
C ILE A 166 6.48 16.23 9.35
N TYR A 167 7.52 15.43 9.24
CA TYR A 167 8.89 15.89 9.01
C TYR A 167 9.64 14.86 8.16
N LYS A 168 10.78 15.26 7.60
CA LYS A 168 11.67 14.39 6.82
C LYS A 168 12.79 13.90 7.71
N ASP A 169 12.95 12.58 7.80
CA ASP A 169 14.02 11.95 8.56
C ASP A 169 14.45 10.63 7.91
N LYS A 170 15.50 10.01 8.46
CA LYS A 170 15.98 8.68 8.07
C LYS A 170 15.40 7.63 9.01
N LYS A 171 14.88 6.54 8.45
CA LYS A 171 14.35 5.40 9.19
C LYS A 171 14.76 4.10 8.50
N LEU A 172 15.05 3.07 9.28
CA LEU A 172 15.16 1.71 8.74
C LEU A 172 13.81 1.27 8.19
N VAL A 173 13.82 0.76 6.97
CA VAL A 173 12.62 0.28 6.28
C VAL A 173 12.86 -1.11 5.72
N ASN A 174 11.81 -1.89 5.58
CA ASN A 174 11.85 -3.11 4.79
C ASN A 174 11.94 -2.73 3.31
N TRP A 175 12.85 -3.35 2.59
CA TRP A 175 13.14 -3.04 1.19
C TRP A 175 13.06 -4.29 0.32
N ASP A 176 12.21 -4.24 -0.71
CA ASP A 176 12.15 -5.28 -1.74
C ASP A 176 13.14 -4.97 -2.87
N THR A 177 14.14 -5.83 -3.02
CA THR A 177 15.24 -5.63 -3.99
C THR A 177 14.80 -5.86 -5.43
N LYS A 178 13.72 -6.63 -5.66
CA LYS A 178 13.16 -6.87 -7.00
C LYS A 178 12.31 -5.71 -7.47
N LEU A 179 11.43 -5.23 -6.61
CA LEU A 179 10.55 -4.08 -6.89
C LEU A 179 11.29 -2.75 -6.71
N GLN A 180 12.46 -2.75 -6.05
CA GLN A 180 13.26 -1.56 -5.73
C GLN A 180 12.44 -0.49 -4.99
N THR A 181 11.73 -0.91 -3.96
CA THR A 181 10.88 -0.05 -3.15
C THR A 181 10.84 -0.47 -1.69
N ALA A 182 10.51 0.47 -0.80
CA ALA A 182 10.12 0.15 0.56
C ALA A 182 8.76 -0.58 0.55
N ILE A 183 8.62 -1.52 1.47
CA ILE A 183 7.38 -2.28 1.70
C ILE A 183 6.96 -2.15 3.15
N SER A 184 5.67 -2.35 3.43
CA SER A 184 5.14 -2.33 4.80
C SER A 184 5.52 -3.61 5.57
N ASP A 185 5.51 -3.53 6.90
CA ASP A 185 5.78 -4.69 7.75
C ASP A 185 4.78 -5.84 7.52
N LEU A 186 3.55 -5.53 7.11
CA LEU A 186 2.52 -6.52 6.79
C LEU A 186 2.79 -7.30 5.50
N GLU A 187 3.65 -6.79 4.63
CA GLU A 187 4.05 -7.42 3.37
C GLU A 187 5.29 -8.31 3.53
N VAL A 188 5.91 -8.32 4.71
CA VAL A 188 7.09 -9.12 5.02
C VAL A 188 6.68 -10.50 5.54
N ASN A 189 7.07 -11.54 4.81
CA ASN A 189 6.91 -12.92 5.25
C ASN A 189 8.15 -13.35 6.05
N GLN A 190 8.00 -13.57 7.35
CA GLN A 190 9.05 -14.12 8.20
C GLN A 190 9.25 -15.60 7.86
N LYS A 191 10.52 -15.99 7.70
CA LYS A 191 10.91 -17.39 7.45
C LYS A 191 12.12 -17.70 8.30
N ASP A 192 12.08 -18.84 8.96
CA ASP A 192 13.24 -19.38 9.63
C ASP A 192 14.22 -19.93 8.60
N VAL A 193 15.45 -19.47 8.67
CA VAL A 193 16.52 -19.88 7.77
C VAL A 193 17.70 -20.35 8.61
N GLN A 194 18.25 -21.52 8.32
CA GLN A 194 19.51 -21.96 8.92
C GLN A 194 20.64 -21.05 8.41
N SER A 195 21.35 -20.42 9.33
CA SER A 195 22.45 -19.52 9.05
C SER A 195 23.66 -19.88 9.92
N GLN A 196 24.80 -19.26 9.61
CA GLN A 196 26.02 -19.39 10.40
C GLN A 196 26.25 -18.10 11.18
N LEU A 197 26.83 -18.24 12.37
CA LEU A 197 27.29 -17.11 13.16
C LEU A 197 28.77 -16.91 12.87
N TYR A 198 29.13 -15.72 12.41
CA TYR A 198 30.50 -15.33 12.06
C TYR A 198 31.09 -14.52 13.20
N TYR A 199 32.29 -14.89 13.65
CA TYR A 199 33.05 -14.18 14.66
C TYR A 199 34.15 -13.38 13.96
N ILE A 200 34.16 -12.05 14.16
CA ILE A 200 35.08 -11.14 13.47
C ILE A 200 35.81 -10.30 14.51
N ASP A 201 37.12 -10.26 14.42
CA ASP A 201 37.98 -9.50 15.30
C ASP A 201 38.19 -8.07 14.78
N TYR A 202 37.79 -7.08 15.57
CA TYR A 202 38.09 -5.68 15.31
C TYR A 202 39.26 -5.25 16.20
N ARG A 203 40.36 -4.78 15.59
CA ARG A 203 41.53 -4.30 16.34
C ARG A 203 41.25 -2.95 16.98
N ILE A 204 41.67 -2.80 18.23
CA ILE A 204 41.64 -1.50 18.92
C ILE A 204 42.74 -0.63 18.34
N GLU A 205 42.43 0.60 18.00
CA GLU A 205 43.38 1.55 17.43
C GLU A 205 44.55 1.78 18.37
N ASN A 206 45.77 1.72 17.84
CA ASN A 206 47.02 1.87 18.59
C ASN A 206 47.24 0.84 19.71
N SER A 207 46.70 -0.38 19.55
CA SER A 207 46.84 -1.46 20.53
C SER A 207 46.81 -2.82 19.84
N ASP A 208 47.45 -3.83 20.45
CA ASP A 208 47.36 -5.22 20.03
C ASP A 208 46.08 -5.91 20.50
N GLN A 209 45.27 -5.19 21.29
CA GLN A 209 43.97 -5.70 21.76
C GLN A 209 42.96 -5.74 20.62
N LYS A 210 42.04 -6.66 20.75
CA LYS A 210 40.91 -6.83 19.82
C LYS A 210 39.62 -7.00 20.59
N ILE A 211 38.51 -6.65 19.92
CA ILE A 211 37.17 -7.01 20.34
C ILE A 211 36.53 -7.89 19.27
N THR A 212 35.97 -9.01 19.69
CA THR A 212 35.32 -9.94 18.76
C THR A 212 33.84 -9.67 18.74
N ILE A 213 33.30 -9.40 17.57
CA ILE A 213 31.87 -9.30 17.32
C ILE A 213 31.34 -10.59 16.73
N ALA A 214 30.04 -10.87 16.93
CA ALA A 214 29.34 -11.99 16.33
C ALA A 214 28.17 -11.49 15.48
N THR A 215 28.07 -11.97 14.26
CA THR A 215 26.99 -11.57 13.33
C THR A 215 26.58 -12.73 12.43
N THR A 216 25.32 -12.80 12.09
CA THR A 216 24.81 -13.70 11.06
C THR A 216 24.91 -13.10 9.65
N ARG A 217 25.28 -11.81 9.55
CA ARG A 217 25.33 -11.02 8.30
C ARG A 217 26.65 -10.27 8.19
N PRO A 218 27.76 -10.95 7.90
CA PRO A 218 29.09 -10.35 7.86
C PRO A 218 29.24 -9.24 6.82
N GLU A 219 28.42 -9.22 5.78
CA GLU A 219 28.39 -8.18 4.76
C GLU A 219 28.01 -6.80 5.30
N THR A 220 27.30 -6.73 6.44
CA THR A 220 26.91 -5.45 7.05
C THR A 220 28.05 -4.73 7.75
N MET A 221 29.13 -5.44 8.06
CA MET A 221 30.33 -4.91 8.72
C MET A 221 30.88 -3.65 8.05
N MET A 222 30.83 -3.58 6.73
CA MET A 222 31.33 -2.42 5.97
C MET A 222 30.55 -1.14 6.26
N GLY A 223 29.31 -1.27 6.77
CA GLY A 223 28.43 -0.16 7.16
C GLY A 223 28.46 0.21 8.64
N ASP A 224 29.20 -0.51 9.48
CA ASP A 224 29.21 -0.27 10.93
C ASP A 224 29.61 1.17 11.27
N THR A 225 28.88 1.77 12.19
CA THR A 225 29.13 3.13 12.69
C THR A 225 29.65 3.16 14.12
N ALA A 226 29.46 2.07 14.84
CA ALA A 226 29.95 1.87 16.22
C ALA A 226 29.99 0.38 16.53
N VAL A 227 30.74 0.01 17.57
CA VAL A 227 30.67 -1.30 18.23
C VAL A 227 30.01 -1.09 19.60
N ALA A 228 28.87 -1.73 19.83
CA ALA A 228 28.16 -1.64 21.10
C ALA A 228 28.57 -2.76 22.05
N VAL A 229 28.80 -2.43 23.31
CA VAL A 229 29.04 -3.38 24.40
C VAL A 229 28.02 -3.16 25.50
N ASN A 230 27.61 -4.24 26.17
CA ASN A 230 26.71 -4.12 27.30
C ASN A 230 27.41 -3.44 28.49
N PRO A 231 26.78 -2.45 29.17
CA PRO A 231 27.37 -1.79 30.34
C PRO A 231 27.63 -2.71 31.51
N LYS A 232 27.04 -3.91 31.54
CA LYS A 232 27.26 -4.93 32.59
C LYS A 232 28.34 -5.94 32.21
N ASP A 233 28.88 -5.87 31.00
CA ASP A 233 29.93 -6.78 30.56
C ASP A 233 31.31 -6.27 30.97
N GLU A 234 31.80 -6.82 32.06
CA GLU A 234 33.10 -6.44 32.65
C GLU A 234 34.30 -6.68 31.71
N ARG A 235 34.15 -7.56 30.71
CA ARG A 235 35.19 -7.87 29.73
C ARG A 235 35.53 -6.66 28.85
N TYR A 236 34.52 -5.84 28.57
CA TYR A 236 34.62 -4.79 27.53
C TYR A 236 34.35 -3.39 28.06
N ILE A 237 33.87 -3.22 29.30
CA ILE A 237 33.49 -1.90 29.79
C ILE A 237 34.65 -0.90 29.79
N ASN A 238 35.88 -1.35 29.98
CA ASN A 238 37.11 -0.53 29.94
C ASN A 238 37.52 -0.12 28.52
N LEU A 239 36.85 -0.66 27.54
CA LEU A 239 37.09 -0.33 26.11
C LEU A 239 36.13 0.73 25.59
N VAL A 240 35.08 1.07 26.34
CA VAL A 240 34.10 2.10 25.95
C VAL A 240 34.80 3.44 25.71
N GLY A 241 34.48 4.07 24.60
CA GLY A 241 35.10 5.33 24.16
C GLY A 241 36.39 5.18 23.34
N LYS A 242 37.01 4.00 23.32
CA LYS A 242 38.14 3.70 22.41
C LYS A 242 37.65 3.53 20.98
N ASN A 243 38.59 3.66 20.06
CA ASN A 243 38.33 3.44 18.64
C ASN A 243 38.75 2.01 18.23
N VAL A 244 38.02 1.44 17.28
CA VAL A 244 38.36 0.17 16.64
C VAL A 244 38.38 0.32 15.12
N LEU A 245 39.19 -0.50 14.48
CA LEU A 245 39.32 -0.58 13.03
C LEU A 245 38.39 -1.66 12.47
N ILE A 246 37.51 -1.27 11.58
CA ILE A 246 36.68 -2.21 10.82
C ILE A 246 37.59 -2.95 9.83
N PRO A 247 37.65 -4.28 9.85
CA PRO A 247 38.40 -5.07 8.88
C PRO A 247 38.04 -4.74 7.43
N ILE A 248 38.94 -4.98 6.51
CA ILE A 248 38.80 -4.76 5.05
C ILE A 248 38.76 -3.27 4.68
N VAL A 249 37.83 -2.48 5.27
CA VAL A 249 37.67 -1.04 4.93
C VAL A 249 38.59 -0.11 5.72
N ASN A 250 39.22 -0.60 6.78
CA ASN A 250 40.14 0.14 7.65
C ASN A 250 39.59 1.48 8.17
N ARG A 251 38.27 1.54 8.34
CA ARG A 251 37.59 2.72 8.89
C ARG A 251 37.50 2.61 10.40
N THR A 252 37.77 3.70 11.08
CA THR A 252 37.71 3.78 12.54
C THR A 252 36.29 4.09 13.02
N VAL A 253 35.82 3.34 14.01
CA VAL A 253 34.54 3.58 14.72
C VAL A 253 34.73 3.48 16.22
N LYS A 254 33.82 4.08 17.00
CA LYS A 254 33.89 4.07 18.46
C LYS A 254 33.24 2.82 19.06
N ILE A 255 33.80 2.39 20.20
CA ILE A 255 33.11 1.47 21.11
C ILE A 255 32.17 2.32 21.98
N ILE A 256 30.88 1.97 21.98
CA ILE A 256 29.84 2.63 22.78
C ILE A 256 29.25 1.65 23.78
N SER A 257 28.64 2.18 24.84
CA SER A 257 27.88 1.37 25.79
C SER A 257 26.39 1.44 25.46
N ASP A 258 25.76 0.26 25.29
CA ASP A 258 24.32 0.17 25.00
C ASP A 258 23.74 -1.12 25.61
N ASN A 259 22.59 -1.01 26.25
CA ASN A 259 21.87 -2.16 26.81
C ASN A 259 21.31 -3.13 25.74
N TYR A 260 21.27 -2.72 24.48
CA TYR A 260 20.88 -3.56 23.36
C TYR A 260 21.91 -4.67 23.07
N ALA A 261 23.19 -4.44 23.38
CA ALA A 261 24.21 -5.45 23.24
C ALA A 261 24.01 -6.57 24.28
N ASP A 262 24.09 -7.80 23.84
CA ASP A 262 24.00 -8.98 24.70
C ASP A 262 25.31 -9.10 25.52
N PRO A 263 25.25 -9.30 26.86
CA PRO A 263 26.42 -9.40 27.72
C PRO A 263 27.23 -10.70 27.55
#